data_b7ad222edab9c31bc9f059ea39be1245
#
_entry.id   b7ad222edab9c31bc9f059ea39be1245
#
_cell.length_a   1.000
_cell.length_b   1.000
_cell.length_c   1.000
_cell.angle_alpha   90.00
_cell.angle_beta   90.00
_cell.angle_gamma   90.00
#
_symmetry.space_group_name_H-M   'P 1'
#
loop_
_entity.id
_entity.type
_entity.pdbx_description
1 polymer ?
#
loop_
_entity_poly.entity_id
_entity_poly.type
_entity_poly.pdbx_seq_one_letter_code
_entity_poly.pdbx_strand_id
1 'polypeptide(L)'
;MTQESKIEKLEKVKKVYSFWGKFPSLYSAQDAITFLGRAKTIRSRAVKKMSLKRGDKVLEVACGSGRNFPYLAETVGKDGFILGFDYSQEMLDAAKQLFKRNGWNNIKLVQGDAAQLKITENNFDGVVSVLGISAIPDWEKALNRCYDVLHHGGKLVVCDARLFTGFLKILNPLVRVIYSKFAAWDPSKNIPEKMKEIFGNVEVENLNFGTFFIATAVKKEG
;
A
#
# COMPACT_ATOMS: atom_id res chain seq x y z
N MET A 1 -16.48 -10.62 11.33
CA MET A 1 -15.82 -9.75 12.31
C MET A 1 -16.86 -8.84 12.91
N THR A 2 -16.98 -8.76 14.24
CA THR A 2 -17.92 -7.85 14.92
C THR A 2 -17.45 -6.40 14.77
N GLN A 3 -18.38 -5.45 14.91
CA GLN A 3 -18.05 -4.01 14.80
C GLN A 3 -17.04 -3.57 15.88
N GLU A 4 -17.18 -4.11 17.08
CA GLU A 4 -16.28 -3.86 18.21
C GLU A 4 -14.84 -4.33 17.93
N SER A 5 -14.67 -5.56 17.43
CA SER A 5 -13.37 -6.09 17.00
C SER A 5 -12.72 -5.27 15.86
N LYS A 6 -13.52 -4.63 15.02
CA LYS A 6 -13.03 -3.73 13.97
C LYS A 6 -12.48 -2.43 14.56
N ILE A 7 -13.20 -1.81 15.48
CA ILE A 7 -12.80 -0.56 16.14
C ILE A 7 -11.49 -0.77 16.89
N GLU A 8 -11.36 -1.86 17.66
CA GLU A 8 -10.12 -2.18 18.38
C GLU A 8 -8.92 -2.34 17.43
N LYS A 9 -9.10 -3.03 16.31
CA LYS A 9 -8.04 -3.17 15.29
C LYS A 9 -7.67 -1.84 14.65
N LEU A 10 -8.64 -0.98 14.36
CA LEU A 10 -8.38 0.36 13.81
C LEU A 10 -7.60 1.23 14.80
N GLU A 11 -7.95 1.20 16.09
CA GLU A 11 -7.22 1.92 17.12
C GLU A 11 -5.76 1.42 17.26
N LYS A 12 -5.54 0.11 17.19
CA LYS A 12 -4.19 -0.46 17.15
C LYS A 12 -3.40 0.05 15.94
N VAL A 13 -3.98 0.03 14.75
CA VAL A 13 -3.38 0.56 13.51
C VAL A 13 -3.00 2.02 13.70
N LYS A 14 -3.95 2.85 14.17
CA LYS A 14 -3.74 4.26 14.45
C LYS A 14 -2.57 4.47 15.40
N LYS A 15 -2.54 3.78 16.54
CA LYS A 15 -1.48 3.91 17.54
C LYS A 15 -0.09 3.61 16.98
N VAL A 16 0.04 2.50 16.22
CA VAL A 16 1.30 2.09 15.60
C VAL A 16 1.78 3.14 14.59
N TYR A 17 0.92 3.56 13.67
CA TYR A 17 1.34 4.46 12.59
C TYR A 17 1.43 5.92 13.02
N SER A 18 0.67 6.38 14.02
CA SER A 18 0.91 7.68 14.66
C SER A 18 2.30 7.78 15.30
N PHE A 19 2.77 6.70 15.94
CA PHE A 19 4.15 6.64 16.44
C PHE A 19 5.16 6.78 15.30
N TRP A 20 5.04 5.99 14.24
CA TRP A 20 5.96 6.02 13.11
C TRP A 20 5.94 7.37 12.36
N GLY A 21 4.79 8.02 12.25
CA GLY A 21 4.66 9.33 11.63
C GLY A 21 5.42 10.42 12.38
N LYS A 22 5.53 10.32 13.71
CA LYS A 22 6.32 11.25 14.54
C LYS A 22 7.83 11.07 14.40
N PHE A 23 8.28 9.87 13.98
CA PHE A 23 9.71 9.53 13.86
C PHE A 23 10.06 9.02 12.45
N PRO A 24 9.98 9.87 11.39
CA PRO A 24 10.17 9.44 10.01
C PRO A 24 11.52 8.78 9.71
N SER A 25 12.60 9.23 10.39
CA SER A 25 13.94 8.65 10.23
C SER A 25 14.02 7.23 10.79
N LEU A 26 13.41 6.99 11.96
CA LEU A 26 13.35 5.68 12.58
C LEU A 26 12.49 4.73 11.74
N TYR A 27 11.36 5.22 11.23
CA TYR A 27 10.53 4.47 10.28
C TYR A 27 11.31 4.12 9.00
N SER A 28 12.23 5.00 8.55
CA SER A 28 13.10 4.72 7.40
C SER A 28 14.06 3.57 7.66
N ALA A 29 14.64 3.51 8.85
CA ALA A 29 15.53 2.42 9.26
C ALA A 29 14.75 1.09 9.35
N GLN A 30 13.57 1.11 9.98
CA GLN A 30 12.69 -0.05 10.07
C GLN A 30 12.29 -0.57 8.67
N ASP A 31 11.94 0.32 7.75
CA ASP A 31 11.61 -0.02 6.36
C ASP A 31 12.80 -0.69 5.64
N ALA A 32 14.01 -0.15 5.82
CA ALA A 32 15.22 -0.74 5.25
C ALA A 32 15.46 -2.17 5.76
N ILE A 33 15.27 -2.41 7.06
CA ILE A 33 15.37 -3.75 7.67
C ILE A 33 14.28 -4.66 7.09
N THR A 34 13.04 -4.22 7.06
CA THR A 34 11.90 -4.98 6.54
C THR A 34 12.14 -5.47 5.12
N PHE A 35 12.66 -4.62 4.25
CA PHE A 35 12.97 -4.98 2.85
C PHE A 35 14.39 -5.55 2.65
N LEU A 36 15.13 -5.86 3.71
CA LEU A 36 16.52 -6.33 3.62
C LEU A 36 17.42 -5.40 2.78
N GLY A 37 17.29 -4.09 2.98
CA GLY A 37 18.03 -3.07 2.22
C GLY A 37 17.51 -2.81 0.80
N ARG A 38 16.52 -3.57 0.31
CA ARG A 38 16.01 -3.50 -1.08
C ARG A 38 14.76 -2.63 -1.24
N ALA A 39 14.42 -1.79 -0.26
CA ALA A 39 13.22 -0.96 -0.25
C ALA A 39 13.04 -0.14 -1.54
N LYS A 40 14.10 0.55 -1.98
CA LYS A 40 14.08 1.36 -3.23
C LYS A 40 13.75 0.52 -4.45
N THR A 41 14.42 -0.63 -4.61
CA THR A 41 14.23 -1.54 -5.76
C THR A 41 12.82 -2.11 -5.79
N ILE A 42 12.30 -2.55 -4.64
CA ILE A 42 10.98 -3.17 -4.55
C ILE A 42 9.87 -2.14 -4.81
N ARG A 43 9.98 -0.94 -4.24
CA ARG A 43 9.03 0.15 -4.47
C ARG A 43 9.02 0.62 -5.92
N SER A 44 10.19 0.86 -6.51
CA SER A 44 10.31 1.18 -7.94
C SER A 44 9.70 0.08 -8.82
N ARG A 45 9.92 -1.19 -8.47
CA ARG A 45 9.37 -2.33 -9.22
C ARG A 45 7.84 -2.39 -9.13
N ALA A 46 7.26 -2.15 -7.95
CA ALA A 46 5.82 -2.09 -7.77
C ALA A 46 5.20 -0.97 -8.63
N VAL A 47 5.80 0.23 -8.64
CA VAL A 47 5.33 1.33 -9.49
C VAL A 47 5.44 1.00 -10.98
N LYS A 48 6.54 0.39 -11.43
CA LYS A 48 6.72 -0.03 -12.83
C LYS A 48 5.66 -1.04 -13.30
N LYS A 49 5.21 -1.94 -12.42
CA LYS A 49 4.14 -2.91 -12.75
C LYS A 49 2.79 -2.25 -13.08
N MET A 50 2.56 -1.02 -12.63
CA MET A 50 1.36 -0.25 -12.97
C MET A 50 1.33 0.15 -14.46
N SER A 51 2.50 0.24 -15.11
CA SER A 51 2.66 0.69 -16.50
C SER A 51 2.08 2.09 -16.77
N LEU A 52 2.18 2.98 -15.78
CA LEU A 52 1.71 4.36 -15.87
C LEU A 52 2.51 5.16 -16.92
N LYS A 53 1.86 6.19 -17.45
CA LYS A 53 2.42 7.15 -18.41
C LYS A 53 2.41 8.56 -17.82
N ARG A 54 3.08 9.49 -18.48
CA ARG A 54 2.98 10.92 -18.16
C ARG A 54 1.53 11.38 -18.33
N GLY A 55 1.05 12.15 -17.37
CA GLY A 55 -0.33 12.64 -17.34
C GLY A 55 -1.32 11.74 -16.60
N ASP A 56 -0.95 10.50 -16.28
CA ASP A 56 -1.83 9.54 -15.60
C ASP A 56 -2.18 9.97 -14.18
N LYS A 57 -3.35 9.49 -13.71
CA LYS A 57 -3.86 9.69 -12.36
C LYS A 57 -3.64 8.42 -11.55
N VAL A 58 -3.00 8.54 -10.40
CA VAL A 58 -2.71 7.41 -9.53
C VAL A 58 -3.19 7.64 -8.11
N LEU A 59 -3.78 6.61 -7.52
CA LEU A 59 -4.12 6.55 -6.11
C LEU A 59 -3.13 5.65 -5.37
N GLU A 60 -2.52 6.14 -4.30
CA GLU A 60 -1.76 5.32 -3.36
C GLU A 60 -2.59 5.12 -2.09
N VAL A 61 -3.01 3.87 -1.83
CA VAL A 61 -3.77 3.47 -0.64
C VAL A 61 -2.81 3.05 0.47
N ALA A 62 -3.05 3.56 1.69
CA ALA A 62 -2.15 3.47 2.83
C ALA A 62 -0.76 4.02 2.46
N CYS A 63 -0.74 5.27 1.96
CA CYS A 63 0.47 5.91 1.42
C CYS A 63 1.53 6.19 2.50
N GLY A 64 1.14 6.16 3.78
CA GLY A 64 2.01 6.46 4.90
C GLY A 64 2.71 7.82 4.73
N SER A 65 4.02 7.85 4.96
CA SER A 65 4.85 9.04 4.80
C SER A 65 5.24 9.37 3.35
N GLY A 66 4.56 8.79 2.35
CA GLY A 66 4.75 9.11 0.92
C GLY A 66 6.00 8.49 0.29
N ARG A 67 6.46 7.34 0.77
CA ARG A 67 7.72 6.72 0.30
C ARG A 67 7.71 6.27 -1.15
N ASN A 68 6.55 6.10 -1.76
CA ASN A 68 6.42 5.78 -3.17
C ASN A 68 6.27 7.03 -4.04
N PHE A 69 5.98 8.20 -3.46
CA PHE A 69 5.80 9.46 -4.20
C PHE A 69 6.97 9.82 -5.13
N PRO A 70 8.25 9.62 -4.75
CA PRO A 70 9.36 9.89 -5.68
C PRO A 70 9.21 9.12 -6.99
N TYR A 71 8.86 7.83 -6.92
CA TYR A 71 8.71 6.97 -8.10
C TYR A 71 7.45 7.28 -8.89
N LEU A 72 6.34 7.59 -8.19
CA LEU A 72 5.09 7.98 -8.81
C LEU A 72 5.23 9.32 -9.53
N ALA A 73 5.80 10.34 -8.86
CA ALA A 73 5.99 11.67 -9.44
C ALA A 73 6.93 11.65 -10.66
N GLU A 74 7.99 10.84 -10.63
CA GLU A 74 8.87 10.62 -11.77
C GLU A 74 8.11 10.00 -12.94
N THR A 75 7.22 9.03 -12.66
CA THR A 75 6.50 8.27 -13.69
C THR A 75 5.40 9.10 -14.33
N VAL A 76 4.51 9.71 -13.54
CA VAL A 76 3.36 10.46 -14.08
C VAL A 76 3.71 11.88 -14.52
N GLY A 77 4.86 12.42 -14.07
CA GLY A 77 5.31 13.77 -14.40
C GLY A 77 4.45 14.86 -13.80
N LYS A 78 4.69 16.10 -14.22
CA LYS A 78 4.00 17.30 -13.69
C LYS A 78 2.53 17.39 -14.09
N ASP A 79 2.19 16.80 -15.24
CA ASP A 79 0.82 16.81 -15.81
C ASP A 79 -0.05 15.68 -15.25
N GLY A 80 0.55 14.70 -14.55
CA GLY A 80 -0.16 13.65 -13.86
C GLY A 80 -0.68 14.09 -12.49
N PHE A 81 -1.44 13.21 -11.84
CA PHE A 81 -2.03 13.47 -10.53
C PHE A 81 -1.80 12.30 -9.57
N ILE A 82 -1.39 12.59 -8.34
CA ILE A 82 -1.19 11.62 -7.29
C ILE A 82 -2.13 11.91 -6.13
N LEU A 83 -2.98 10.95 -5.78
CA LEU A 83 -3.78 10.99 -4.55
C LEU A 83 -3.18 10.02 -3.53
N GLY A 84 -2.65 10.56 -2.45
CA GLY A 84 -2.23 9.76 -1.29
C GLY A 84 -3.37 9.64 -0.28
N PHE A 85 -3.74 8.41 0.07
CA PHE A 85 -4.80 8.12 1.02
C PHE A 85 -4.25 7.31 2.20
N ASP A 86 -4.44 7.79 3.42
CA ASP A 86 -3.97 7.10 4.64
C ASP A 86 -4.91 7.34 5.82
N TYR A 87 -4.90 6.43 6.78
CA TYR A 87 -5.70 6.55 8.01
C TYR A 87 -5.04 7.46 9.06
N SER A 88 -3.70 7.51 9.12
CA SER A 88 -2.94 8.28 10.10
C SER A 88 -2.65 9.70 9.61
N GLN A 89 -3.16 10.69 10.37
CA GLN A 89 -2.85 12.11 10.10
C GLN A 89 -1.36 12.39 10.21
N GLU A 90 -0.66 11.80 11.17
CA GLU A 90 0.78 12.02 11.38
C GLU A 90 1.61 11.49 10.20
N MET A 91 1.19 10.38 9.59
CA MET A 91 1.79 9.87 8.37
C MET A 91 1.57 10.83 7.20
N LEU A 92 0.34 11.35 7.04
CA LEU A 92 0.04 12.34 6.01
C LEU A 92 0.80 13.65 6.21
N ASP A 93 1.02 14.08 7.45
CA ASP A 93 1.83 15.27 7.75
C ASP A 93 3.30 15.06 7.34
N ALA A 94 3.86 13.86 7.57
CA ALA A 94 5.19 13.50 7.09
C ALA A 94 5.25 13.45 5.55
N ALA A 95 4.23 12.88 4.91
CA ALA A 95 4.10 12.87 3.45
C ALA A 95 4.02 14.29 2.87
N LYS A 96 3.25 15.19 3.52
CA LYS A 96 3.13 16.60 3.13
C LYS A 96 4.45 17.34 3.19
N GLN A 97 5.25 17.08 4.23
CA GLN A 97 6.61 17.64 4.32
C GLN A 97 7.51 17.12 3.20
N LEU A 98 7.39 15.83 2.85
CA LEU A 98 8.17 15.22 1.78
C LEU A 98 7.87 15.88 0.43
N PHE A 99 6.60 15.97 0.02
CA PHE A 99 6.27 16.52 -1.30
C PHE A 99 6.55 18.02 -1.40
N LYS A 100 6.36 18.80 -0.31
CA LYS A 100 6.72 20.22 -0.27
C LYS A 100 8.20 20.45 -0.47
N ARG A 101 9.06 19.65 0.18
CA ARG A 101 10.54 19.74 0.02
C ARG A 101 10.99 19.43 -1.39
N ASN A 102 10.27 18.59 -2.12
CA ASN A 102 10.58 18.21 -3.50
C ASN A 102 9.88 19.09 -4.55
N GLY A 103 9.04 20.06 -4.12
CA GLY A 103 8.33 20.95 -5.05
C GLY A 103 7.27 20.26 -5.90
N TRP A 104 6.72 19.12 -5.46
CA TRP A 104 5.65 18.43 -6.19
C TRP A 104 4.30 19.10 -5.89
N ASN A 105 3.68 19.67 -6.92
CA ASN A 105 2.42 20.43 -6.79
C ASN A 105 1.19 19.64 -7.22
N ASN A 106 1.38 18.45 -7.75
CA ASN A 106 0.34 17.56 -8.29
C ASN A 106 0.00 16.40 -7.34
N ILE A 107 0.29 16.55 -6.03
CA ILE A 107 -0.02 15.56 -4.99
C ILE A 107 -1.10 16.13 -4.07
N LYS A 108 -2.18 15.36 -3.88
CA LYS A 108 -3.24 15.62 -2.89
C LYS A 108 -3.22 14.52 -1.83
N LEU A 109 -3.47 14.88 -0.58
CA LEU A 109 -3.58 13.93 0.53
C LEU A 109 -4.99 13.92 1.09
N VAL A 110 -5.51 12.74 1.39
CA VAL A 110 -6.82 12.53 2.00
C VAL A 110 -6.69 11.54 3.16
N GLN A 111 -7.24 11.93 4.31
CA GLN A 111 -7.33 11.06 5.47
C GLN A 111 -8.62 10.25 5.44
N GLY A 112 -8.54 8.95 5.73
CA GLY A 112 -9.73 8.11 5.84
C GLY A 112 -9.46 6.62 6.02
N ASP A 113 -10.54 5.87 6.23
CA ASP A 113 -10.53 4.41 6.24
C ASP A 113 -10.67 3.90 4.79
N ALA A 114 -9.67 3.18 4.30
CA ALA A 114 -9.66 2.66 2.93
C ALA A 114 -10.82 1.70 2.63
N ALA A 115 -11.38 1.06 3.64
CA ALA A 115 -12.60 0.25 3.49
C ALA A 115 -13.86 1.10 3.24
N GLN A 116 -13.79 2.39 3.51
CA GLN A 116 -14.85 3.37 3.30
C GLN A 116 -14.45 4.44 2.27
N LEU A 117 -13.46 4.13 1.45
CA LEU A 117 -12.95 5.03 0.43
C LEU A 117 -14.09 5.58 -0.41
N LYS A 118 -14.36 6.87 -0.27
CA LYS A 118 -15.29 7.64 -1.07
C LYS A 118 -14.51 8.78 -1.70
N ILE A 119 -14.17 8.61 -2.96
CA ILE A 119 -13.46 9.62 -3.73
C ILE A 119 -14.40 10.03 -4.87
N THR A 120 -14.63 11.34 -5.00
CA THR A 120 -15.43 11.89 -6.09
C THR A 120 -14.69 11.80 -7.42
N GLU A 121 -13.37 11.79 -7.37
CA GLU A 121 -12.52 11.56 -8.54
C GLU A 121 -12.42 10.05 -8.80
N ASN A 122 -13.29 9.52 -9.61
CA ASN A 122 -13.19 8.16 -10.18
C ASN A 122 -12.29 8.23 -11.45
N ASN A 123 -11.92 7.06 -11.98
CA ASN A 123 -11.09 6.92 -13.18
C ASN A 123 -9.59 7.14 -12.96
N PHE A 124 -9.04 6.44 -11.97
CA PHE A 124 -7.59 6.31 -11.84
C PHE A 124 -7.03 5.32 -12.86
N ASP A 125 -5.90 5.68 -13.46
CA ASP A 125 -5.12 4.82 -14.36
C ASP A 125 -4.44 3.71 -13.56
N GLY A 126 -4.11 3.98 -12.29
CA GLY A 126 -3.53 3.00 -11.40
C GLY A 126 -3.86 3.23 -9.92
N VAL A 127 -3.95 2.14 -9.19
CA VAL A 127 -4.00 2.12 -7.73
C VAL A 127 -2.83 1.30 -7.22
N VAL A 128 -2.10 1.80 -6.24
CA VAL A 128 -0.98 1.09 -5.62
C VAL A 128 -1.09 1.08 -4.11
N SER A 129 -0.64 -0.01 -3.49
CA SER A 129 -0.40 -0.08 -2.05
C SER A 129 0.86 -0.89 -1.77
N VAL A 130 1.77 -0.35 -0.97
CA VAL A 130 3.01 -1.03 -0.58
C VAL A 130 3.09 -1.13 0.94
N LEU A 131 3.01 -2.36 1.46
CA LEU A 131 2.92 -2.68 2.89
C LEU A 131 1.71 -2.04 3.59
N GLY A 132 0.59 -1.94 2.88
CA GLY A 132 -0.60 -1.25 3.38
C GLY A 132 -1.81 -2.15 3.56
N ILE A 133 -2.17 -2.95 2.57
CA ILE A 133 -3.40 -3.75 2.57
C ILE A 133 -3.46 -4.74 3.73
N SER A 134 -2.34 -5.37 4.08
CA SER A 134 -2.27 -6.31 5.20
C SER A 134 -2.54 -5.66 6.56
N ALA A 135 -2.32 -4.35 6.69
CA ALA A 135 -2.60 -3.61 7.91
C ALA A 135 -4.06 -3.14 8.03
N ILE A 136 -4.83 -3.08 6.94
CA ILE A 136 -6.22 -2.59 6.92
C ILE A 136 -7.14 -3.67 7.50
N PRO A 137 -7.92 -3.42 8.58
CA PRO A 137 -8.83 -4.42 9.15
C PRO A 137 -9.83 -5.01 8.16
N ASP A 138 -10.57 -4.16 7.44
CA ASP A 138 -11.53 -4.54 6.40
C ASP A 138 -10.88 -4.52 5.01
N TRP A 139 -9.77 -5.22 4.87
CA TRP A 139 -8.93 -5.21 3.66
C TRP A 139 -9.66 -5.68 2.39
N GLU A 140 -10.61 -6.61 2.49
CA GLU A 140 -11.40 -7.07 1.34
C GLU A 140 -12.29 -5.94 0.80
N LYS A 141 -12.92 -5.17 1.70
CA LYS A 141 -13.67 -3.97 1.29
C LYS A 141 -12.75 -2.93 0.68
N ALA A 142 -11.55 -2.74 1.25
CA ALA A 142 -10.57 -1.81 0.69
C ALA A 142 -10.15 -2.23 -0.73
N LEU A 143 -9.93 -3.53 -0.99
CA LEU A 143 -9.65 -4.03 -2.34
C LEU A 143 -10.81 -3.79 -3.33
N ASN A 144 -12.08 -4.00 -2.88
CA ASN A 144 -13.23 -3.68 -3.71
C ASN A 144 -13.29 -2.17 -4.03
N ARG A 145 -13.00 -1.30 -3.05
CA ARG A 145 -12.91 0.15 -3.28
C ARG A 145 -11.80 0.53 -4.25
N CYS A 146 -10.65 -0.15 -4.19
CA CYS A 146 -9.59 0.02 -5.19
C CYS A 146 -10.07 -0.34 -6.61
N TYR A 147 -10.87 -1.41 -6.73
CA TYR A 147 -11.49 -1.78 -8.00
C TYR A 147 -12.48 -0.71 -8.50
N ASP A 148 -13.36 -0.22 -7.60
CA ASP A 148 -14.41 0.74 -7.95
C ASP A 148 -13.83 2.03 -8.56
N VAL A 149 -12.72 2.54 -8.01
CA VAL A 149 -12.13 3.83 -8.44
C VAL A 149 -11.25 3.73 -9.70
N LEU A 150 -10.86 2.55 -10.14
CA LEU A 150 -10.13 2.35 -11.38
C LEU A 150 -11.04 2.52 -12.60
N HIS A 151 -10.51 3.12 -13.67
CA HIS A 151 -11.15 3.02 -14.98
C HIS A 151 -10.95 1.63 -15.62
N HIS A 152 -11.66 1.32 -16.69
CA HIS A 152 -11.42 0.10 -17.46
C HIS A 152 -10.02 0.13 -18.09
N GLY A 153 -9.26 -0.95 -17.94
CA GLY A 153 -7.84 -1.04 -18.29
C GLY A 153 -6.89 -0.57 -17.20
N GLY A 154 -7.39 0.11 -16.16
CA GLY A 154 -6.60 0.54 -15.01
C GLY A 154 -6.08 -0.64 -14.19
N LYS A 155 -4.96 -0.44 -13.49
CA LYS A 155 -4.27 -1.50 -12.75
C LYS A 155 -4.27 -1.27 -11.25
N LEU A 156 -4.54 -2.36 -10.49
CA LEU A 156 -4.22 -2.43 -9.07
C LEU A 156 -2.90 -3.18 -8.88
N VAL A 157 -1.96 -2.56 -8.17
CA VAL A 157 -0.71 -3.20 -7.76
C VAL A 157 -0.61 -3.19 -6.24
N VAL A 158 -0.50 -4.37 -5.65
CA VAL A 158 -0.27 -4.54 -4.22
C VAL A 158 1.07 -5.23 -3.99
N CYS A 159 1.96 -4.56 -3.27
CA CYS A 159 3.19 -5.14 -2.75
C CYS A 159 3.06 -5.30 -1.24
N ASP A 160 3.07 -6.54 -0.77
CA ASP A 160 2.90 -6.78 0.68
C ASP A 160 3.76 -7.95 1.16
N ALA A 161 3.88 -8.08 2.49
CA ALA A 161 4.63 -9.12 3.13
C ALA A 161 3.78 -10.37 3.35
N ARG A 162 4.42 -11.53 3.38
CA ARG A 162 3.82 -12.79 3.78
C ARG A 162 4.83 -13.65 4.56
N LEU A 163 4.34 -14.70 5.17
CA LEU A 163 5.19 -15.65 5.88
C LEU A 163 6.05 -16.47 4.90
N PHE A 164 7.20 -16.93 5.39
CA PHE A 164 8.05 -17.85 4.64
C PHE A 164 7.29 -19.09 4.19
N THR A 165 7.66 -19.58 3.02
CA THR A 165 7.20 -20.87 2.46
C THR A 165 8.36 -21.88 2.44
N GLY A 166 8.08 -23.14 2.13
CA GLY A 166 9.11 -24.18 2.06
C GLY A 166 9.77 -24.46 3.44
N PHE A 167 11.06 -24.77 3.44
CA PHE A 167 11.81 -25.12 4.65
C PHE A 167 11.98 -23.95 5.63
N LEU A 168 11.97 -22.71 5.13
CA LEU A 168 12.07 -21.52 5.98
C LEU A 168 10.84 -21.25 6.85
N LYS A 169 9.74 -22.01 6.68
CA LYS A 169 8.55 -21.92 7.54
C LYS A 169 8.86 -22.06 9.03
N ILE A 170 9.95 -22.73 9.38
CA ILE A 170 10.40 -22.89 10.76
C ILE A 170 10.66 -21.53 11.46
N LEU A 171 10.97 -20.48 10.70
CA LEU A 171 11.22 -19.12 11.21
C LEU A 171 9.93 -18.31 11.41
N ASN A 172 8.78 -18.78 10.93
CA ASN A 172 7.53 -18.03 10.98
C ASN A 172 7.04 -17.65 12.39
N PRO A 173 7.20 -18.47 13.44
CA PRO A 173 6.84 -18.07 14.81
C PRO A 173 7.59 -16.81 15.26
N LEU A 174 8.90 -16.75 15.01
CA LEU A 174 9.72 -15.58 15.33
C LEU A 174 9.28 -14.34 14.54
N VAL A 175 9.04 -14.50 13.23
CA VAL A 175 8.54 -13.41 12.34
C VAL A 175 7.20 -12.86 12.87
N ARG A 176 6.26 -13.73 13.26
CA ARG A 176 4.96 -13.31 13.84
C ARG A 176 5.15 -12.49 15.11
N VAL A 177 6.01 -12.89 16.02
CA VAL A 177 6.27 -12.17 17.27
C VAL A 177 6.86 -10.79 17.00
N ILE A 178 7.85 -10.69 16.11
CA ILE A 178 8.48 -9.41 15.76
C ILE A 178 7.46 -8.46 15.14
N TYR A 179 6.77 -8.88 14.09
CA TYR A 179 5.86 -8.01 13.35
C TYR A 179 4.57 -7.67 14.11
N SER A 180 4.12 -8.53 15.04
CA SER A 180 2.95 -8.22 15.89
C SER A 180 3.16 -7.00 16.79
N LYS A 181 4.42 -6.70 17.15
CA LYS A 181 4.79 -5.57 18.01
C LYS A 181 5.02 -4.27 17.24
N PHE A 182 5.59 -4.34 16.04
CA PHE A 182 6.08 -3.17 15.29
C PHE A 182 5.24 -2.79 14.09
N ALA A 183 4.34 -3.66 13.65
CA ALA A 183 3.44 -3.40 12.53
C ALA A 183 2.04 -3.92 12.84
N ALA A 184 1.04 -3.34 12.21
CA ALA A 184 -0.33 -3.87 12.25
C ALA A 184 -0.56 -4.94 11.17
N TRP A 185 0.49 -5.68 10.83
CA TRP A 185 0.51 -6.68 9.79
C TRP A 185 -0.24 -7.95 10.19
N ASP A 186 -1.09 -8.44 9.30
CA ASP A 186 -1.82 -9.68 9.46
C ASP A 186 -1.44 -10.67 8.33
N PRO A 187 -0.60 -11.66 8.61
CA PRO A 187 -0.11 -12.61 7.61
C PRO A 187 -1.15 -13.66 7.18
N SER A 188 -2.33 -13.68 7.76
CA SER A 188 -3.40 -14.60 7.38
C SER A 188 -4.15 -14.16 6.13
N LYS A 189 -3.99 -12.89 5.70
CA LYS A 189 -4.68 -12.31 4.56
C LYS A 189 -4.12 -12.81 3.23
N ASN A 190 -4.93 -13.58 2.49
CA ASN A 190 -4.56 -14.02 1.16
C ASN A 190 -4.94 -12.98 0.10
N ILE A 191 -4.19 -11.87 0.10
CA ILE A 191 -4.45 -10.71 -0.77
C ILE A 191 -4.48 -11.09 -2.26
N PRO A 192 -3.52 -11.85 -2.81
CA PRO A 192 -3.55 -12.21 -4.23
C PRO A 192 -4.78 -13.00 -4.65
N GLU A 193 -5.26 -13.92 -3.81
CA GLU A 193 -6.46 -14.71 -4.11
C GLU A 193 -7.70 -13.81 -4.13
N LYS A 194 -7.83 -12.90 -3.16
CA LYS A 194 -8.94 -11.94 -3.13
C LYS A 194 -8.90 -10.99 -4.33
N MET A 195 -7.72 -10.54 -4.74
CA MET A 195 -7.58 -9.77 -5.98
C MET A 195 -8.04 -10.56 -7.21
N LYS A 196 -7.72 -11.87 -7.27
CA LYS A 196 -8.18 -12.74 -8.35
C LYS A 196 -9.71 -12.90 -8.37
N GLU A 197 -10.34 -13.04 -7.21
CA GLU A 197 -11.82 -13.06 -7.09
C GLU A 197 -12.46 -11.78 -7.65
N ILE A 198 -11.90 -10.60 -7.29
CA ILE A 198 -12.47 -9.30 -7.66
C ILE A 198 -12.21 -8.96 -9.15
N PHE A 199 -11.00 -9.21 -9.65
CA PHE A 199 -10.56 -8.77 -10.99
C PHE A 199 -10.68 -9.87 -12.06
N GLY A 200 -10.87 -11.14 -11.66
CA GLY A 200 -10.85 -12.28 -12.58
C GLY A 200 -9.44 -12.62 -13.14
N ASN A 201 -8.44 -11.84 -12.79
CA ASN A 201 -7.05 -12.02 -13.20
C ASN A 201 -6.09 -11.47 -12.13
N VAL A 202 -4.95 -12.09 -11.97
CA VAL A 202 -3.85 -11.58 -11.14
C VAL A 202 -2.53 -12.20 -11.57
N GLU A 203 -1.51 -11.39 -11.72
CA GLU A 203 -0.11 -11.81 -11.85
C GLU A 203 0.56 -11.64 -10.50
N VAL A 204 1.25 -12.67 -10.00
CA VAL A 204 1.94 -12.62 -8.71
C VAL A 204 3.42 -12.89 -8.91
N GLU A 205 4.23 -11.94 -8.48
CA GLU A 205 5.68 -12.05 -8.46
C GLU A 205 6.19 -12.15 -7.02
N ASN A 206 7.00 -13.18 -6.73
CA ASN A 206 7.57 -13.41 -5.42
C ASN A 206 8.94 -12.75 -5.29
N LEU A 207 9.19 -12.11 -4.16
CA LEU A 207 10.41 -11.38 -3.86
C LEU A 207 10.99 -11.83 -2.52
N ASN A 208 12.29 -11.54 -2.30
CA ASN A 208 12.98 -11.78 -1.02
C ASN A 208 12.70 -13.18 -0.44
N PHE A 209 13.06 -14.21 -1.20
CA PHE A 209 12.84 -15.62 -0.81
C PHE A 209 11.38 -15.96 -0.48
N GLY A 210 10.44 -15.28 -1.12
CA GLY A 210 9.01 -15.50 -0.96
C GLY A 210 8.36 -14.80 0.24
N THR A 211 9.08 -13.94 0.98
CA THR A 211 8.53 -13.17 2.10
C THR A 211 7.78 -11.92 1.66
N PHE A 212 7.91 -11.53 0.40
CA PHE A 212 7.16 -10.46 -0.23
C PHE A 212 6.58 -10.94 -1.55
N PHE A 213 5.52 -10.28 -1.97
CA PHE A 213 4.95 -10.44 -3.30
C PHE A 213 4.60 -9.08 -3.91
N ILE A 214 4.55 -9.02 -5.24
CA ILE A 214 3.86 -7.99 -5.99
C ILE A 214 2.72 -8.68 -6.73
N ALA A 215 1.49 -8.33 -6.40
CA ALA A 215 0.30 -8.78 -7.11
C ALA A 215 -0.21 -7.65 -8.00
N THR A 216 -0.45 -7.96 -9.28
CA THR A 216 -0.93 -7.00 -10.28
C THR A 216 -2.20 -7.54 -10.90
N ALA A 217 -3.26 -6.74 -10.92
CA ALA A 217 -4.52 -7.05 -11.57
C ALA A 217 -4.97 -5.89 -12.46
N VAL A 218 -5.69 -6.20 -13.53
CA VAL A 218 -6.23 -5.23 -14.50
C VAL A 218 -7.76 -5.24 -14.43
N LYS A 219 -8.39 -4.07 -14.31
CA LYS A 219 -9.84 -3.95 -14.41
C LYS A 219 -10.25 -4.11 -15.87
N LYS A 220 -10.91 -5.24 -16.19
CA LYS A 220 -11.41 -5.51 -17.54
C LYS A 220 -12.65 -4.69 -17.86
N GLU A 221 -12.92 -4.51 -19.13
CA GLU A 221 -14.24 -4.07 -19.60
C GLU A 221 -15.28 -5.11 -19.16
N GLY A 222 -16.37 -4.63 -18.58
CA GLY A 222 -17.51 -5.45 -18.18
C GLY A 222 -18.41 -5.81 -19.36
#